data_13205de9fe1b79f222d8ada4d50e9027
#
_entry.id   13205de9fe1b79f222d8ada4d50e9027
#
_cell.length_a   1.000
_cell.length_b   1.000
_cell.length_c   1.000
_cell.angle_alpha   90.00
_cell.angle_beta   90.00
_cell.angle_gamma   90.00
#
_symmetry.space_group_name_H-M   'P 1'
#
loop_
_entity.id
_entity.type
_entity.pdbx_description
1 polymer ?
#
loop_
_entity_poly.entity_id
_entity_poly.type
_entity_poly.pdbx_seq_one_letter_code
_entity_poly.pdbx_strand_id
1 'polypeptide(L)'
;MTGASDCRLTRPSCVSTVAEMNRWSVRFLLVTLALFAFAERCPAPLIFTPGEGWRYERAGVGGSWTRARAKDQLEVAQTAFDAKDYGTAMKAARRTVSVWPFSDHAPQGQYLLARCHEAKEQDEAAFKAYQKLIERYPKLENYDEVILRQMTIANRFLAGQWFRAFGYVPLFPSMDKTIKLYEQVIKNGPYSEVAPQAQINIGTANERKFVSDYPEAVRAYERAADKYADRKEGVNALYMAGETYFKQAKKAEYDQSIAAQSIATFNDFSTLHPADPRVTEAQKKVSSLKTEQARGSYEIARYYEKRRKWEGAKIYYNDVLAKDPNSSMAEDARQRIDAIAQQQKK
;
A
#
# COMPACT_ATOMS: atom_id res chain seq x y z
N MET A 1 26.07 -107.32 17.25
CA MET A 1 27.41 -106.93 16.77
C MET A 1 27.41 -105.41 16.88
N THR A 2 27.94 -104.92 17.95
CA THR A 2 29.21 -104.21 18.16
C THR A 2 29.21 -102.84 17.41
N GLY A 3 29.35 -101.70 18.03
CA GLY A 3 30.04 -101.25 19.20
C GLY A 3 29.77 -99.76 19.38
N ALA A 4 29.55 -99.27 20.49
CA ALA A 4 30.43 -98.66 21.48
C ALA A 4 31.18 -97.38 21.01
N SER A 5 30.98 -96.39 21.83
CA SER A 5 31.87 -95.33 22.34
C SER A 5 31.92 -94.06 21.45
N ASP A 6 31.88 -92.88 21.92
CA ASP A 6 32.43 -92.33 23.17
C ASP A 6 31.83 -90.97 23.47
N CYS A 7 31.54 -90.79 24.71
CA CYS A 7 31.11 -89.53 25.31
C CYS A 7 32.35 -88.64 25.51
N ARG A 8 32.42 -87.44 24.91
CA ARG A 8 33.30 -86.39 25.45
C ARG A 8 32.53 -85.11 25.63
N LEU A 9 32.24 -84.82 26.85
CA LEU A 9 31.91 -83.51 27.38
C LEU A 9 33.05 -82.51 27.04
N THR A 10 32.72 -81.50 26.27
CA THR A 10 33.53 -80.29 26.25
C THR A 10 32.63 -79.13 26.67
N ARG A 11 33.01 -78.52 27.77
CA ARG A 11 32.41 -77.24 28.31
C ARG A 11 32.44 -76.13 27.27
N PRO A 12 31.42 -75.32 27.10
CA PRO A 12 31.52 -74.04 26.44
C PRO A 12 32.20 -73.06 27.36
N SER A 13 33.35 -72.60 27.00
CA SER A 13 34.02 -71.43 27.59
C SER A 13 33.23 -70.17 27.38
N CYS A 14 32.64 -69.69 28.44
CA CYS A 14 32.07 -68.32 28.52
C CYS A 14 33.23 -67.33 28.66
N VAL A 15 33.83 -66.92 27.54
CA VAL A 15 34.71 -65.71 27.53
C VAL A 15 34.64 -65.11 26.13
N SER A 16 34.40 -63.77 26.10
CA SER A 16 34.52 -62.83 24.98
C SER A 16 33.32 -62.60 24.07
N THR A 17 32.33 -61.96 24.60
CA THR A 17 31.41 -61.11 23.78
C THR A 17 31.55 -59.61 24.11
N VAL A 18 32.76 -59.15 24.43
CA VAL A 18 33.02 -57.72 24.71
C VAL A 18 33.94 -57.09 23.66
N ALA A 19 34.30 -57.78 22.62
CA ALA A 19 35.37 -57.33 21.71
C ALA A 19 34.98 -57.16 20.27
N GLU A 20 33.73 -56.71 19.96
CA GLU A 20 33.47 -56.09 18.64
C GLU A 20 32.42 -54.96 18.76
N MET A 21 32.66 -54.03 19.64
CA MET A 21 32.03 -52.74 19.51
C MET A 21 32.67 -52.02 18.32
N ASN A 22 31.93 -51.95 17.22
CA ASN A 22 32.35 -51.30 15.98
C ASN A 22 32.88 -49.89 16.31
N ARG A 23 34.06 -49.56 15.82
CA ARG A 23 34.73 -48.24 16.05
C ARG A 23 33.84 -47.05 15.79
N TRP A 24 32.76 -47.21 15.04
CA TRP A 24 31.71 -46.25 14.80
C TRP A 24 30.77 -46.08 16.00
N SER A 25 30.39 -47.14 16.68
CA SER A 25 29.51 -47.10 17.89
C SER A 25 30.21 -46.43 19.06
N VAL A 26 31.50 -46.66 19.23
CA VAL A 26 32.34 -46.00 20.25
C VAL A 26 32.48 -44.48 19.93
N ARG A 27 32.67 -44.14 18.66
CA ARG A 27 32.72 -42.72 18.24
C ARG A 27 31.37 -42.04 18.43
N PHE A 28 30.26 -42.67 18.11
CA PHE A 28 28.91 -42.17 18.34
C PHE A 28 28.64 -41.97 19.83
N LEU A 29 29.03 -42.94 20.66
CA LEU A 29 28.88 -42.85 22.12
C LEU A 29 29.73 -41.72 22.73
N LEU A 30 30.95 -41.53 22.21
CA LEU A 30 31.84 -40.45 22.67
C LEU A 30 31.33 -39.06 22.17
N VAL A 31 30.74 -38.95 20.98
CA VAL A 31 30.14 -37.71 20.50
C VAL A 31 28.88 -37.39 21.26
N THR A 32 28.02 -38.36 21.56
CA THR A 32 26.83 -38.16 22.39
C THR A 32 27.19 -37.83 23.84
N LEU A 33 28.22 -38.47 24.39
CA LEU A 33 28.68 -38.13 25.77
C LEU A 33 29.33 -36.73 25.80
N ALA A 34 30.05 -36.33 24.77
CA ALA A 34 30.61 -34.98 24.61
C ALA A 34 29.50 -33.94 24.47
N LEU A 35 28.44 -34.21 23.70
CA LEU A 35 27.27 -33.33 23.59
C LEU A 35 26.52 -33.17 24.90
N PHE A 36 26.43 -34.24 25.73
CA PHE A 36 25.86 -34.16 27.06
C PHE A 36 26.75 -33.44 28.07
N ALA A 37 28.08 -33.51 27.94
CA ALA A 37 29.04 -32.81 28.78
C ALA A 37 29.08 -31.30 28.55
N PHE A 38 28.71 -30.84 27.36
CA PHE A 38 28.59 -29.42 27.01
C PHE A 38 27.21 -28.83 27.28
N ALA A 39 26.26 -29.62 27.78
CA ALA A 39 25.00 -29.08 28.30
C ALA A 39 25.30 -28.44 29.64
N GLU A 40 25.75 -27.18 29.63
CA GLU A 40 25.85 -26.37 30.82
C GLU A 40 24.46 -26.33 31.48
N ARG A 41 24.32 -27.03 32.60
CA ARG A 41 23.16 -26.91 33.50
C ARG A 41 23.29 -25.55 34.17
N CYS A 42 22.82 -24.48 33.51
CA CYS A 42 22.60 -23.22 34.20
C CYS A 42 21.58 -23.45 35.31
N PRO A 43 21.95 -23.35 36.60
CA PRO A 43 21.00 -23.42 37.69
C PRO A 43 20.06 -22.21 37.54
N ALA A 44 18.77 -22.45 37.40
CA ALA A 44 17.79 -21.38 37.40
C ALA A 44 17.77 -20.73 38.78
N PRO A 45 18.00 -19.40 38.90
CA PRO A 45 17.99 -18.75 40.21
C PRO A 45 16.59 -18.78 40.81
N LEU A 46 16.51 -19.16 42.07
CA LEU A 46 15.32 -19.04 42.89
C LEU A 46 15.29 -17.61 43.44
N ILE A 47 14.32 -16.80 43.02
CA ILE A 47 14.20 -15.41 43.47
C ILE A 47 13.07 -15.32 44.49
N PHE A 48 13.36 -14.73 45.65
CA PHE A 48 12.36 -14.37 46.67
C PHE A 48 11.89 -12.94 46.44
N THR A 49 10.57 -12.79 46.20
CA THR A 49 9.96 -11.46 46.12
C THR A 49 9.08 -11.25 47.35
N PRO A 50 9.33 -10.24 48.21
CA PRO A 50 8.48 -9.93 49.33
C PRO A 50 7.03 -9.73 48.88
N GLY A 51 6.09 -10.50 49.48
CA GLY A 51 4.68 -10.48 49.11
C GLY A 51 4.23 -11.53 48.08
N GLU A 52 5.15 -12.12 47.32
CA GLU A 52 4.84 -13.16 46.32
C GLU A 52 5.53 -14.52 46.57
N GLY A 53 6.45 -14.59 47.56
CA GLY A 53 7.18 -15.79 47.91
C GLY A 53 8.31 -16.16 46.94
N TRP A 54 8.72 -17.44 46.99
CA TRP A 54 9.78 -17.99 46.16
C TRP A 54 9.28 -18.27 44.74
N ARG A 55 9.95 -17.72 43.73
CA ARG A 55 9.69 -18.03 42.32
C ARG A 55 10.91 -18.63 41.64
N TYR A 56 10.66 -19.64 40.83
CA TYR A 56 11.67 -20.24 39.97
C TYR A 56 11.83 -19.41 38.70
N GLU A 57 12.91 -18.66 38.55
CA GLU A 57 13.23 -17.99 37.31
C GLU A 57 14.00 -18.95 36.41
N ARG A 58 13.41 -19.39 35.32
CA ARG A 58 14.11 -20.24 34.36
C ARG A 58 15.28 -19.45 33.79
N ALA A 59 16.51 -19.84 34.09
CA ALA A 59 17.70 -19.29 33.49
C ALA A 59 17.57 -19.39 31.95
N GLY A 60 17.66 -18.28 31.25
CA GLY A 60 17.60 -18.23 29.78
C GLY A 60 16.22 -18.01 29.14
N VAL A 61 15.10 -18.06 29.91
CA VAL A 61 13.76 -17.75 29.36
C VAL A 61 13.30 -16.34 29.73
N GLY A 62 13.85 -15.77 30.78
CA GLY A 62 13.66 -14.39 31.18
C GLY A 62 14.94 -13.60 30.93
N GLY A 63 15.17 -13.16 29.73
CA GLY A 63 16.23 -12.17 29.51
C GLY A 63 15.96 -10.94 30.39
N SER A 64 16.97 -10.10 30.60
CA SER A 64 16.91 -8.83 31.36
C SER A 64 15.74 -7.91 30.96
N TRP A 65 15.02 -8.25 29.87
CA TRP A 65 13.90 -7.51 29.29
C TRP A 65 12.51 -7.94 29.80
N THR A 66 12.35 -9.00 30.60
CA THR A 66 11.03 -9.43 31.12
C THR A 66 10.73 -8.83 32.50
N ARG A 67 9.48 -8.39 32.69
CA ARG A 67 8.98 -7.85 33.96
C ARG A 67 7.66 -8.52 34.32
N ALA A 68 7.30 -8.41 35.59
CA ALA A 68 6.08 -9.02 36.16
C ALA A 68 4.83 -8.14 35.97
N ARG A 69 5.01 -6.82 35.81
CA ARG A 69 3.92 -5.84 35.69
C ARG A 69 3.90 -5.22 34.30
N ALA A 70 2.71 -4.89 33.81
CA ALA A 70 2.53 -4.28 32.50
C ALA A 70 3.27 -2.94 32.36
N LYS A 71 3.24 -2.11 33.41
CA LYS A 71 3.93 -0.83 33.44
C LYS A 71 5.44 -0.99 33.25
N ASP A 72 6.04 -1.82 34.10
CA ASP A 72 7.50 -2.04 34.09
C ASP A 72 7.95 -2.69 32.77
N GLN A 73 7.10 -3.57 32.22
CA GLN A 73 7.35 -4.20 30.91
C GLN A 73 7.31 -3.18 29.76
N LEU A 74 6.39 -2.22 29.82
CA LEU A 74 6.32 -1.12 28.85
C LEU A 74 7.54 -0.20 28.98
N GLU A 75 7.98 0.09 30.20
CA GLU A 75 9.17 0.92 30.45
C GLU A 75 10.43 0.29 29.85
N VAL A 76 10.61 -1.04 30.02
CA VAL A 76 11.69 -1.77 29.32
C VAL A 76 11.57 -1.64 27.81
N ALA A 77 10.36 -1.74 27.26
CA ALA A 77 10.16 -1.57 25.83
C ALA A 77 10.52 -0.16 25.34
N GLN A 78 10.13 0.87 26.12
CA GLN A 78 10.43 2.27 25.80
C GLN A 78 11.94 2.53 25.89
N THR A 79 12.58 2.13 26.99
CA THR A 79 14.03 2.31 27.18
C THR A 79 14.84 1.64 26.07
N ALA A 80 14.46 0.42 25.68
CA ALA A 80 15.11 -0.27 24.57
C ALA A 80 14.87 0.42 23.23
N PHE A 81 13.69 1.01 23.00
CA PHE A 81 13.38 1.78 21.82
C PHE A 81 14.24 3.05 21.73
N ASP A 82 14.37 3.79 22.82
CA ASP A 82 15.15 5.00 22.93
C ASP A 82 16.66 4.71 22.74
N ALA A 83 17.11 3.56 23.20
CA ALA A 83 18.45 3.01 22.96
C ALA A 83 18.65 2.47 21.52
N LYS A 84 17.61 2.53 20.66
CA LYS A 84 17.58 1.96 19.30
C LYS A 84 17.75 0.43 19.23
N ASP A 85 17.64 -0.27 20.36
CA ASP A 85 17.54 -1.73 20.38
C ASP A 85 16.10 -2.15 20.06
N TYR A 86 15.74 -2.02 18.78
CA TYR A 86 14.40 -2.37 18.29
C TYR A 86 14.07 -3.86 18.45
N GLY A 87 15.09 -4.72 18.57
CA GLY A 87 14.91 -6.14 18.78
C GLY A 87 14.31 -6.45 20.15
N THR A 88 14.92 -5.92 21.21
CA THR A 88 14.44 -6.03 22.59
C THR A 88 13.16 -5.23 22.79
N ALA A 89 13.06 -4.01 22.25
CA ALA A 89 11.86 -3.18 22.30
C ALA A 89 10.63 -3.92 21.75
N MET A 90 10.74 -4.56 20.57
CA MET A 90 9.66 -5.34 19.97
C MET A 90 9.23 -6.55 20.83
N LYS A 91 10.20 -7.27 21.41
CA LYS A 91 9.90 -8.41 22.30
C LYS A 91 9.16 -7.95 23.54
N ALA A 92 9.65 -6.88 24.17
CA ALA A 92 9.06 -6.32 25.38
C ALA A 92 7.67 -5.74 25.12
N ALA A 93 7.50 -4.94 24.07
CA ALA A 93 6.22 -4.37 23.67
C ALA A 93 5.18 -5.46 23.30
N ARG A 94 5.59 -6.49 22.54
CA ARG A 94 4.73 -7.63 22.23
C ARG A 94 4.27 -8.36 23.47
N ARG A 95 5.16 -8.54 24.46
CA ARG A 95 4.83 -9.15 25.73
C ARG A 95 3.80 -8.30 26.50
N THR A 96 3.95 -6.97 26.54
CA THR A 96 2.98 -6.07 27.17
C THR A 96 1.57 -6.30 26.61
N VAL A 97 1.44 -6.35 25.29
CA VAL A 97 0.14 -6.54 24.60
C VAL A 97 -0.41 -7.95 24.77
N SER A 98 0.44 -8.98 24.78
CA SER A 98 -0.01 -10.37 24.82
C SER A 98 -0.37 -10.87 26.22
N VAL A 99 0.37 -10.43 27.23
CA VAL A 99 0.17 -10.87 28.62
C VAL A 99 -0.88 -10.02 29.34
N TRP A 100 -0.92 -8.72 29.05
CA TRP A 100 -1.85 -7.77 29.69
C TRP A 100 -2.70 -6.99 28.67
N PRO A 101 -3.49 -7.68 27.84
CA PRO A 101 -4.21 -7.03 26.72
C PRO A 101 -5.26 -6.00 27.13
N PHE A 102 -5.71 -6.03 28.38
CA PHE A 102 -6.73 -5.14 28.95
C PHE A 102 -6.15 -4.08 29.87
N SER A 103 -4.83 -4.01 30.04
CA SER A 103 -4.21 -2.97 30.85
C SER A 103 -4.17 -1.64 30.09
N ASP A 104 -4.17 -0.53 30.84
CA ASP A 104 -4.02 0.83 30.30
C ASP A 104 -2.68 1.03 29.55
N HIS A 105 -1.72 0.13 29.77
CA HIS A 105 -0.41 0.15 29.12
C HIS A 105 -0.37 -0.65 27.80
N ALA A 106 -1.38 -1.45 27.51
CA ALA A 106 -1.42 -2.27 26.30
C ALA A 106 -1.52 -1.45 25.00
N PRO A 107 -2.31 -0.36 24.93
CA PRO A 107 -2.33 0.51 23.76
C PRO A 107 -0.96 1.11 23.44
N GLN A 108 -0.25 1.61 24.47
CA GLN A 108 1.10 2.16 24.32
C GLN A 108 2.10 1.09 23.89
N GLY A 109 1.98 -0.14 24.43
CA GLY A 109 2.79 -1.28 23.98
C GLY A 109 2.55 -1.61 22.50
N GLN A 110 1.30 -1.62 22.03
CA GLN A 110 0.96 -1.86 20.63
C GLN A 110 1.44 -0.72 19.72
N TYR A 111 1.33 0.52 20.18
CA TYR A 111 1.88 1.68 19.48
C TYR A 111 3.41 1.58 19.33
N LEU A 112 4.11 1.27 20.42
CA LEU A 112 5.56 1.12 20.41
C LEU A 112 6.02 -0.02 19.50
N LEU A 113 5.25 -1.14 19.45
CA LEU A 113 5.50 -2.23 18.53
C LEU A 113 5.41 -1.76 17.07
N ALA A 114 4.41 -0.94 16.74
CA ALA A 114 4.27 -0.35 15.40
C ALA A 114 5.44 0.59 15.08
N ARG A 115 5.86 1.43 16.04
CA ARG A 115 7.01 2.32 15.91
C ARG A 115 8.32 1.56 15.68
N CYS A 116 8.50 0.43 16.37
CA CYS A 116 9.68 -0.43 16.16
C CYS A 116 9.71 -1.01 14.73
N HIS A 117 8.56 -1.43 14.20
CA HIS A 117 8.48 -1.89 12.82
C HIS A 117 8.81 -0.76 11.83
N GLU A 118 8.29 0.44 12.08
CA GLU A 118 8.57 1.62 11.25
C GLU A 118 10.06 1.98 11.28
N ALA A 119 10.70 2.00 12.46
CA ALA A 119 12.12 2.28 12.61
C ALA A 119 13.03 1.22 11.94
N LYS A 120 12.52 0.01 11.73
CA LYS A 120 13.19 -1.07 10.98
C LYS A 120 12.82 -1.08 9.49
N GLU A 121 12.14 -0.05 8.99
CA GLU A 121 11.66 0.05 7.61
C GLU A 121 10.77 -1.14 7.17
N GLN A 122 10.07 -1.72 8.13
CA GLN A 122 9.11 -2.80 7.92
C GLN A 122 7.69 -2.21 7.77
N ASP A 123 7.51 -1.35 6.78
CA ASP A 123 6.33 -0.50 6.65
C ASP A 123 5.00 -1.28 6.55
N GLU A 124 4.96 -2.43 5.87
CA GLU A 124 3.75 -3.27 5.86
C GLU A 124 3.39 -3.79 7.26
N ALA A 125 4.40 -4.19 8.03
CA ALA A 125 4.20 -4.69 9.39
C ALA A 125 3.81 -3.54 10.34
N ALA A 126 4.43 -2.37 10.16
CA ALA A 126 4.11 -1.15 10.90
C ALA A 126 2.65 -0.73 10.64
N PHE A 127 2.21 -0.66 9.39
CA PHE A 127 0.83 -0.33 9.03
C PHE A 127 -0.17 -1.30 9.68
N LYS A 128 0.10 -2.61 9.58
CA LYS A 128 -0.73 -3.64 10.22
C LYS A 128 -0.74 -3.54 11.76
N ALA A 129 0.39 -3.15 12.36
CA ALA A 129 0.47 -2.98 13.81
C ALA A 129 -0.32 -1.74 14.28
N TYR A 130 -0.28 -0.62 13.51
CA TYR A 130 -1.13 0.54 13.75
C TYR A 130 -2.61 0.22 13.52
N GLN A 131 -2.93 -0.58 12.49
CA GLN A 131 -4.31 -1.01 12.26
C GLN A 131 -4.87 -1.82 13.45
N LYS A 132 -4.10 -2.78 13.97
CA LYS A 132 -4.47 -3.54 15.16
C LYS A 132 -4.63 -2.66 16.40
N LEU A 133 -3.83 -1.58 16.49
CA LEU A 133 -3.96 -0.61 17.58
C LEU A 133 -5.34 0.06 17.55
N ILE A 134 -5.74 0.58 16.38
CA ILE A 134 -7.04 1.25 16.19
C ILE A 134 -8.21 0.28 16.44
N GLU A 135 -8.13 -0.94 15.90
CA GLU A 135 -9.20 -1.93 16.02
C GLU A 135 -9.39 -2.43 17.46
N ARG A 136 -8.29 -2.60 18.17
CA ARG A 136 -8.32 -3.20 19.50
C ARG A 136 -8.53 -2.18 20.61
N TYR A 137 -8.06 -0.95 20.39
CA TYR A 137 -8.06 0.11 21.40
C TYR A 137 -8.64 1.41 20.80
N PRO A 138 -9.96 1.50 20.58
CA PRO A 138 -10.57 2.64 19.88
C PRO A 138 -10.49 3.97 20.65
N LYS A 139 -10.25 3.93 21.98
CA LYS A 139 -10.07 5.11 22.81
C LYS A 139 -8.59 5.45 22.96
N LEU A 140 -7.98 5.95 21.88
CA LEU A 140 -6.56 6.36 21.87
C LEU A 140 -6.46 7.86 22.04
N GLU A 141 -5.57 8.32 22.92
CA GLU A 141 -5.23 9.75 23.06
C GLU A 141 -4.52 10.28 21.82
N ASN A 142 -3.70 9.44 21.17
CA ASN A 142 -2.91 9.79 19.99
C ASN A 142 -3.50 9.24 18.68
N TYR A 143 -4.82 9.18 18.57
CA TYR A 143 -5.52 8.60 17.41
C TYR A 143 -5.12 9.27 16.09
N ASP A 144 -5.12 10.60 16.05
CA ASP A 144 -4.78 11.37 14.85
C ASP A 144 -3.32 11.17 14.44
N GLU A 145 -2.40 11.04 15.39
CA GLU A 145 -1.01 10.70 15.12
C GLU A 145 -0.89 9.33 14.45
N VAL A 146 -1.64 8.34 14.92
CA VAL A 146 -1.63 6.99 14.34
C VAL A 146 -2.12 7.01 12.88
N ILE A 147 -3.18 7.75 12.58
CA ILE A 147 -3.69 7.93 11.22
C ILE A 147 -2.65 8.64 10.34
N LEU A 148 -2.02 9.69 10.84
CA LEU A 148 -0.97 10.42 10.13
C LEU A 148 0.23 9.50 9.80
N ARG A 149 0.61 8.60 10.73
CA ARG A 149 1.66 7.60 10.47
C ARG A 149 1.25 6.59 9.43
N GLN A 150 0.00 6.11 9.46
CA GLN A 150 -0.53 5.24 8.41
C GLN A 150 -0.50 5.93 7.05
N MET A 151 -0.90 7.21 6.99
CA MET A 151 -0.82 8.04 5.78
C MET A 151 0.62 8.17 5.27
N THR A 152 1.56 8.41 6.18
CA THR A 152 3.00 8.54 5.84
C THR A 152 3.54 7.25 5.23
N ILE A 153 3.18 6.10 5.79
CA ILE A 153 3.55 4.79 5.24
C ILE A 153 2.94 4.59 3.85
N ALA A 154 1.65 4.89 3.67
CA ALA A 154 0.99 4.79 2.37
C ALA A 154 1.66 5.68 1.31
N ASN A 155 2.11 6.89 1.70
CA ASN A 155 2.83 7.81 0.82
C ASN A 155 4.20 7.24 0.38
N ARG A 156 4.90 6.50 1.24
CA ARG A 156 6.15 5.82 0.84
C ARG A 156 5.89 4.78 -0.26
N PHE A 157 4.81 4.00 -0.14
CA PHE A 157 4.42 3.04 -1.19
C PHE A 157 3.97 3.74 -2.48
N LEU A 158 3.26 4.86 -2.38
CA LEU A 158 2.93 5.68 -3.55
C LEU A 158 4.18 6.23 -4.24
N ALA A 159 5.22 6.58 -3.48
CA ALA A 159 6.51 7.03 -4.00
C ALA A 159 7.31 5.91 -4.69
N GLY A 160 6.84 4.67 -4.65
CA GLY A 160 7.45 3.55 -5.35
C GLY A 160 8.19 2.55 -4.45
N GLN A 161 8.00 2.62 -3.13
CA GLN A 161 8.53 1.60 -2.23
C GLN A 161 7.97 0.23 -2.58
N TRP A 162 8.81 -0.79 -2.49
CA TRP A 162 8.46 -2.16 -2.85
C TRP A 162 7.76 -2.87 -1.70
N PHE A 163 6.69 -3.55 -2.02
CA PHE A 163 6.09 -4.53 -1.10
C PHE A 163 6.99 -5.74 -0.96
N ARG A 164 7.07 -6.31 0.24
CA ARG A 164 7.94 -7.44 0.55
C ARG A 164 7.12 -8.72 0.75
N ALA A 165 7.49 -9.81 0.05
CA ALA A 165 6.97 -11.14 0.40
C ALA A 165 7.67 -11.65 1.66
N PHE A 166 6.89 -12.27 2.56
CA PHE A 166 7.38 -12.84 3.83
C PHE A 166 8.19 -11.86 4.69
N GLY A 167 8.07 -10.55 4.44
CA GLY A 167 8.76 -9.49 5.19
C GLY A 167 10.19 -9.17 4.76
N TYR A 168 10.80 -9.93 3.87
CA TYR A 168 12.20 -9.68 3.44
C TYR A 168 12.43 -9.67 1.94
N VAL A 169 11.66 -10.40 1.15
CA VAL A 169 11.89 -10.48 -0.31
C VAL A 169 11.14 -9.33 -0.99
N PRO A 170 11.83 -8.32 -1.56
CA PRO A 170 11.18 -7.26 -2.32
C PRO A 170 10.59 -7.87 -3.59
N LEU A 171 9.29 -7.63 -3.84
CA LEU A 171 8.59 -8.14 -5.02
C LEU A 171 8.52 -7.08 -6.12
N PHE A 172 7.67 -6.09 -5.90
CA PHE A 172 7.43 -4.99 -6.85
C PHE A 172 6.59 -3.91 -6.17
N PRO A 173 6.62 -2.66 -6.68
CA PRO A 173 5.65 -1.65 -6.27
C PRO A 173 4.26 -2.05 -6.76
N SER A 174 3.26 -2.03 -5.88
CA SER A 174 1.88 -2.38 -6.21
C SER A 174 0.94 -1.23 -5.88
N MET A 175 0.45 -0.54 -6.91
CA MET A 175 -0.49 0.55 -6.72
C MET A 175 -1.84 0.05 -6.17
N ASP A 176 -2.27 -1.16 -6.52
CA ASP A 176 -3.50 -1.74 -5.97
C ASP A 176 -3.41 -1.98 -4.46
N LYS A 177 -2.26 -2.43 -3.95
CA LYS A 177 -2.04 -2.52 -2.50
C LYS A 177 -1.97 -1.13 -1.86
N THR A 178 -1.32 -0.18 -2.51
CA THR A 178 -1.22 1.21 -2.05
C THR A 178 -2.60 1.86 -1.93
N ILE A 179 -3.48 1.64 -2.91
CA ILE A 179 -4.88 2.10 -2.87
C ILE A 179 -5.58 1.57 -1.62
N LYS A 180 -5.45 0.27 -1.32
CA LYS A 180 -6.04 -0.34 -0.11
C LYS A 180 -5.53 0.28 1.19
N LEU A 181 -4.26 0.69 1.24
CA LEU A 181 -3.72 1.40 2.40
C LEU A 181 -4.42 2.76 2.58
N TYR A 182 -4.61 3.53 1.51
CA TYR A 182 -5.33 4.81 1.59
C TYR A 182 -6.81 4.64 1.93
N GLU A 183 -7.48 3.64 1.34
CA GLU A 183 -8.88 3.30 1.71
C GLU A 183 -9.00 3.00 3.20
N GLN A 184 -8.02 2.28 3.76
CA GLN A 184 -8.00 1.98 5.19
C GLN A 184 -7.74 3.22 6.04
N VAL A 185 -6.87 4.14 5.61
CA VAL A 185 -6.65 5.44 6.26
C VAL A 185 -7.96 6.25 6.29
N ILE A 186 -8.66 6.34 5.15
CA ILE A 186 -9.94 7.06 5.06
C ILE A 186 -11.01 6.40 5.94
N LYS A 187 -11.06 5.06 5.96
CA LYS A 187 -11.99 4.31 6.80
C LYS A 187 -11.75 4.55 8.29
N ASN A 188 -10.48 4.60 8.69
CA ASN A 188 -10.11 4.86 10.08
C ASN A 188 -10.44 6.29 10.49
N GLY A 189 -10.13 7.28 9.63
CA GLY A 189 -10.33 8.69 9.96
C GLY A 189 -11.03 9.46 8.83
N PRO A 190 -12.34 9.25 8.59
CA PRO A 190 -13.04 9.87 7.45
C PRO A 190 -13.14 11.40 7.55
N TYR A 191 -12.99 11.96 8.74
CA TYR A 191 -13.01 13.39 9.03
C TYR A 191 -11.64 13.94 9.43
N SER A 192 -10.60 13.12 9.40
CA SER A 192 -9.21 13.55 9.69
C SER A 192 -8.72 14.54 8.63
N GLU A 193 -7.73 15.33 9.00
CA GLU A 193 -7.10 16.28 8.08
C GLU A 193 -6.42 15.61 6.88
N VAL A 194 -6.01 14.34 7.03
CA VAL A 194 -5.32 13.60 5.96
C VAL A 194 -6.28 12.89 4.99
N ALA A 195 -7.56 12.74 5.35
CA ALA A 195 -8.54 12.02 4.52
C ALA A 195 -8.73 12.63 3.12
N PRO A 196 -8.81 13.96 2.94
CA PRO A 196 -8.91 14.56 1.61
C PRO A 196 -7.70 14.21 0.73
N GLN A 197 -6.49 14.35 1.27
CA GLN A 197 -5.28 14.02 0.54
C GLN A 197 -5.16 12.51 0.27
N ALA A 198 -5.60 11.65 1.19
CA ALA A 198 -5.65 10.20 0.96
C ALA A 198 -6.57 9.86 -0.21
N GLN A 199 -7.73 10.52 -0.34
CA GLN A 199 -8.65 10.32 -1.46
C GLN A 199 -8.05 10.77 -2.79
N ILE A 200 -7.31 11.88 -2.82
CA ILE A 200 -6.56 12.33 -4.01
C ILE A 200 -5.47 11.31 -4.37
N ASN A 201 -4.75 10.81 -3.37
CA ASN A 201 -3.67 9.86 -3.60
C ASN A 201 -4.16 8.51 -4.15
N ILE A 202 -5.42 8.12 -3.90
CA ILE A 202 -6.07 6.99 -4.58
C ILE A 202 -6.16 7.26 -6.10
N GLY A 203 -6.56 8.46 -6.50
CA GLY A 203 -6.56 8.87 -7.90
C GLY A 203 -5.17 8.80 -8.52
N THR A 204 -4.18 9.39 -7.85
CA THR A 204 -2.78 9.36 -8.28
C THR A 204 -2.23 7.93 -8.40
N ALA A 205 -2.59 7.03 -7.48
CA ALA A 205 -2.17 5.64 -7.54
C ALA A 205 -2.79 4.91 -8.75
N ASN A 206 -4.06 5.20 -9.08
CA ASN A 206 -4.70 4.65 -10.29
C ASN A 206 -4.03 5.14 -11.58
N GLU A 207 -3.62 6.40 -11.66
CA GLU A 207 -2.84 6.91 -12.79
C GLU A 207 -1.46 6.24 -12.92
N ARG A 208 -0.84 5.84 -11.79
CA ARG A 208 0.50 5.22 -11.73
C ARG A 208 0.51 3.71 -11.85
N LYS A 209 -0.64 3.05 -12.01
CA LYS A 209 -0.67 1.62 -12.33
C LYS A 209 0.12 1.35 -13.61
N PHE A 210 0.65 0.14 -13.73
CA PHE A 210 1.37 -0.29 -14.94
C PHE A 210 0.54 -0.07 -16.22
N VAL A 211 -0.76 -0.39 -16.15
CA VAL A 211 -1.76 0.08 -17.10
C VAL A 211 -2.58 1.12 -16.37
N SER A 212 -2.41 2.39 -16.71
CA SER A 212 -3.10 3.52 -16.06
C SER A 212 -4.61 3.34 -16.13
N ASP A 213 -5.25 3.40 -14.97
CA ASP A 213 -6.69 3.25 -14.81
C ASP A 213 -7.31 4.66 -14.68
N TYR A 214 -7.36 5.37 -15.80
CA TYR A 214 -7.88 6.73 -15.83
C TYR A 214 -9.33 6.85 -15.34
N PRO A 215 -10.27 5.96 -15.71
CA PRO A 215 -11.64 6.04 -15.19
C PRO A 215 -11.71 5.97 -13.66
N GLU A 216 -10.95 5.06 -13.03
CA GLU A 216 -10.93 4.97 -11.57
C GLU A 216 -10.18 6.14 -10.93
N ALA A 217 -9.15 6.68 -11.58
CA ALA A 217 -8.46 7.87 -11.12
C ALA A 217 -9.42 9.08 -11.09
N VAL A 218 -10.15 9.30 -12.17
CA VAL A 218 -11.16 10.38 -12.25
C VAL A 218 -12.21 10.24 -11.15
N ARG A 219 -12.82 9.05 -11.00
CA ARG A 219 -13.80 8.79 -9.94
C ARG A 219 -13.26 9.09 -8.54
N ALA A 220 -11.98 8.82 -8.31
CA ALA A 220 -11.36 9.10 -7.03
C ALA A 220 -11.19 10.61 -6.80
N TYR A 221 -10.80 11.36 -7.86
CA TYR A 221 -10.68 12.81 -7.79
C TYR A 221 -12.03 13.51 -7.68
N GLU A 222 -13.04 13.08 -8.45
CA GLU A 222 -14.40 13.61 -8.35
C GLU A 222 -14.97 13.41 -6.94
N ARG A 223 -14.84 12.22 -6.36
CA ARG A 223 -15.21 11.97 -4.97
C ARG A 223 -14.49 12.88 -3.98
N ALA A 224 -13.22 13.22 -4.25
CA ALA A 224 -12.49 14.16 -3.40
C ALA A 224 -13.00 15.59 -3.58
N ALA A 225 -13.27 16.02 -4.80
CA ALA A 225 -13.81 17.33 -5.13
C ALA A 225 -15.19 17.55 -4.47
N ASP A 226 -16.08 16.57 -4.60
CA ASP A 226 -17.43 16.64 -4.04
C ASP A 226 -17.44 16.64 -2.51
N LYS A 227 -16.70 15.69 -1.92
CA LYS A 227 -16.72 15.51 -0.46
C LYS A 227 -16.00 16.60 0.30
N TYR A 228 -15.01 17.25 -0.31
CA TYR A 228 -14.14 18.23 0.32
C TYR A 228 -14.13 19.57 -0.44
N ALA A 229 -15.27 19.94 -1.04
CA ALA A 229 -15.40 21.12 -1.88
C ALA A 229 -14.93 22.43 -1.20
N ASP A 230 -15.15 22.54 0.12
CA ASP A 230 -14.79 23.72 0.92
C ASP A 230 -13.28 23.77 1.28
N ARG A 231 -12.51 22.76 0.89
CA ARG A 231 -11.08 22.67 1.19
C ARG A 231 -10.24 22.82 -0.07
N LYS A 232 -8.99 23.30 0.10
CA LYS A 232 -8.02 23.40 -1.00
C LYS A 232 -7.76 22.06 -1.72
N GLU A 233 -7.89 20.96 -0.98
CA GLU A 233 -7.76 19.61 -1.51
C GLU A 233 -8.89 19.28 -2.50
N GLY A 234 -10.14 19.70 -2.23
CA GLY A 234 -11.26 19.55 -3.16
C GLY A 234 -11.06 20.33 -4.44
N VAL A 235 -10.63 21.59 -4.32
CA VAL A 235 -10.26 22.43 -5.47
C VAL A 235 -9.17 21.77 -6.31
N ASN A 236 -8.14 21.24 -5.64
CA ASN A 236 -7.05 20.52 -6.31
C ASN A 236 -7.56 19.25 -7.00
N ALA A 237 -8.44 18.51 -6.36
CA ALA A 237 -9.01 17.28 -6.90
C ALA A 237 -9.82 17.54 -8.18
N LEU A 238 -10.63 18.59 -8.20
CA LEU A 238 -11.41 18.99 -9.40
C LEU A 238 -10.48 19.30 -10.58
N TYR A 239 -9.40 20.05 -10.34
CA TYR A 239 -8.39 20.30 -11.38
C TYR A 239 -7.73 19.01 -11.86
N MET A 240 -7.38 18.08 -10.94
CA MET A 240 -6.76 16.80 -11.29
C MET A 240 -7.70 15.88 -12.07
N ALA A 241 -9.01 15.93 -11.82
CA ALA A 241 -10.00 15.22 -12.63
C ALA A 241 -9.99 15.71 -14.08
N GLY A 242 -10.01 17.03 -14.30
CA GLY A 242 -9.88 17.65 -15.61
C GLY A 242 -8.58 17.25 -16.34
N GLU A 243 -7.46 17.26 -15.61
CA GLU A 243 -6.14 16.82 -16.11
C GLU A 243 -6.15 15.34 -16.55
N THR A 244 -6.80 14.50 -15.78
CA THR A 244 -6.85 13.06 -16.07
C THR A 244 -7.71 12.78 -17.29
N TYR A 245 -8.86 13.43 -17.42
CA TYR A 245 -9.66 13.42 -18.66
C TYR A 245 -8.85 13.92 -19.87
N PHE A 246 -8.10 15.03 -19.69
CA PHE A 246 -7.25 15.57 -20.75
C PHE A 246 -6.17 14.59 -21.21
N LYS A 247 -5.48 13.93 -20.28
CA LYS A 247 -4.51 12.88 -20.58
C LYS A 247 -5.14 11.71 -21.34
N GLN A 248 -6.34 11.30 -20.90
CA GLN A 248 -7.08 10.21 -21.52
C GLN A 248 -7.54 10.57 -22.93
N ALA A 249 -8.09 11.79 -23.13
CA ALA A 249 -8.50 12.29 -24.44
C ALA A 249 -7.34 12.33 -25.46
N LYS A 250 -6.12 12.69 -25.00
CA LYS A 250 -4.93 12.66 -25.85
C LYS A 250 -4.47 11.25 -26.23
N LYS A 251 -4.71 10.25 -25.38
CA LYS A 251 -4.38 8.84 -25.71
C LYS A 251 -5.39 8.21 -26.66
N ALA A 252 -6.65 8.58 -26.51
CA ALA A 252 -7.74 8.10 -27.35
C ALA A 252 -7.93 9.08 -28.53
N GLU A 253 -7.12 8.94 -29.56
CA GLU A 253 -7.06 9.85 -30.74
C GLU A 253 -8.42 10.27 -31.32
N TYR A 254 -9.53 9.61 -30.95
CA TYR A 254 -10.86 9.83 -31.52
C TYR A 254 -12.02 9.82 -30.51
N ASP A 255 -11.77 9.72 -29.22
CA ASP A 255 -12.86 9.72 -28.23
C ASP A 255 -13.29 11.16 -27.86
N GLN A 256 -14.20 11.69 -28.66
CA GLN A 256 -14.74 13.03 -28.44
C GLN A 256 -15.52 13.15 -27.12
N SER A 257 -16.02 12.04 -26.57
CA SER A 257 -16.79 12.06 -25.32
C SER A 257 -15.92 12.40 -24.11
N ILE A 258 -14.72 11.83 -24.05
CA ILE A 258 -13.73 12.12 -22.99
C ILE A 258 -13.21 13.55 -23.08
N ALA A 259 -12.98 14.02 -24.31
CA ALA A 259 -12.60 15.42 -24.53
C ALA A 259 -13.70 16.39 -24.04
N ALA A 260 -14.96 16.07 -24.29
CA ALA A 260 -16.09 16.86 -23.79
C ALA A 260 -16.16 16.87 -22.26
N GLN A 261 -15.90 15.72 -21.60
CA GLN A 261 -15.83 15.64 -20.13
C GLN A 261 -14.68 16.51 -19.59
N SER A 262 -13.50 16.47 -20.20
CA SER A 262 -12.38 17.33 -19.80
C SER A 262 -12.74 18.82 -19.93
N ILE A 263 -13.37 19.21 -21.03
CA ILE A 263 -13.82 20.61 -21.27
C ILE A 263 -14.83 21.02 -20.18
N ALA A 264 -15.81 20.18 -19.89
CA ALA A 264 -16.81 20.43 -18.87
C ALA A 264 -16.17 20.63 -17.49
N THR A 265 -15.32 19.68 -17.08
CA THR A 265 -14.64 19.71 -15.77
C THR A 265 -13.75 20.95 -15.59
N PHE A 266 -12.99 21.35 -16.63
CA PHE A 266 -12.17 22.57 -16.57
C PHE A 266 -13.00 23.85 -16.61
N ASN A 267 -14.15 23.86 -17.28
CA ASN A 267 -15.09 24.99 -17.21
C ASN A 267 -15.70 25.12 -15.80
N ASP A 268 -16.12 24.00 -15.19
CA ASP A 268 -16.60 23.97 -13.82
C ASP A 268 -15.53 24.49 -12.85
N PHE A 269 -14.30 23.98 -12.97
CA PHE A 269 -13.17 24.46 -12.19
C PHE A 269 -12.96 25.99 -12.34
N SER A 270 -12.97 26.50 -13.57
CA SER A 270 -12.76 27.92 -13.83
C SER A 270 -13.92 28.80 -13.33
N THR A 271 -15.15 28.27 -13.33
CA THR A 271 -16.34 28.98 -12.87
C THR A 271 -16.42 29.00 -11.34
N LEU A 272 -16.14 27.86 -10.70
CA LEU A 272 -16.19 27.73 -9.26
C LEU A 272 -15.00 28.40 -8.54
N HIS A 273 -13.84 28.41 -9.21
CA HIS A 273 -12.58 28.91 -8.62
C HIS A 273 -11.88 29.92 -9.52
N PRO A 274 -12.51 31.06 -9.87
CA PRO A 274 -11.96 32.02 -10.85
C PRO A 274 -10.65 32.68 -10.41
N ALA A 275 -10.37 32.70 -9.12
CA ALA A 275 -9.12 33.26 -8.56
C ALA A 275 -7.96 32.26 -8.51
N ASP A 276 -8.17 31.00 -8.87
CA ASP A 276 -7.09 30.00 -8.86
C ASP A 276 -6.10 30.28 -10.01
N PRO A 277 -4.77 30.29 -9.75
CA PRO A 277 -3.77 30.60 -10.78
C PRO A 277 -3.74 29.61 -11.95
N ARG A 278 -4.29 28.41 -11.78
CA ARG A 278 -4.38 27.37 -12.81
C ARG A 278 -5.50 27.58 -13.82
N VAL A 279 -6.40 28.55 -13.59
CA VAL A 279 -7.53 28.85 -14.51
C VAL A 279 -7.04 29.16 -15.93
N THR A 280 -5.97 29.96 -16.06
CA THR A 280 -5.39 30.30 -17.36
C THR A 280 -4.88 29.03 -18.09
N GLU A 281 -4.29 28.10 -17.37
CA GLU A 281 -3.82 26.82 -17.93
C GLU A 281 -5.00 25.92 -18.32
N ALA A 282 -6.01 25.82 -17.47
CA ALA A 282 -7.24 25.09 -17.75
C ALA A 282 -7.92 25.58 -19.03
N GLN A 283 -8.04 26.90 -19.19
CA GLN A 283 -8.63 27.52 -20.39
C GLN A 283 -7.82 27.23 -21.66
N LYS A 284 -6.49 27.22 -21.59
CA LYS A 284 -5.64 26.80 -22.73
C LYS A 284 -5.88 25.35 -23.12
N LYS A 285 -6.04 24.44 -22.15
CA LYS A 285 -6.36 23.04 -22.40
C LYS A 285 -7.75 22.88 -23.02
N VAL A 286 -8.75 23.61 -22.51
CA VAL A 286 -10.09 23.67 -23.11
C VAL A 286 -10.03 24.13 -24.58
N SER A 287 -9.30 25.21 -24.87
CA SER A 287 -9.12 25.71 -26.24
C SER A 287 -8.47 24.65 -27.13
N SER A 288 -7.39 24.02 -26.66
CA SER A 288 -6.71 22.93 -27.41
C SER A 288 -7.65 21.77 -27.73
N LEU A 289 -8.49 21.33 -26.76
CA LEU A 289 -9.44 20.23 -26.99
C LEU A 289 -10.54 20.64 -27.97
N LYS A 290 -11.05 21.87 -27.89
CA LYS A 290 -12.03 22.39 -28.85
C LYS A 290 -11.51 22.40 -30.25
N THR A 291 -10.27 22.86 -30.44
CA THR A 291 -9.60 22.87 -31.76
C THR A 291 -9.44 21.46 -32.32
N GLU A 292 -9.07 20.48 -31.49
CA GLU A 292 -8.97 19.07 -31.89
C GLU A 292 -10.34 18.46 -32.22
N GLN A 293 -11.38 18.77 -31.48
CA GLN A 293 -12.75 18.35 -31.80
C GLN A 293 -13.25 18.96 -33.11
N ALA A 294 -12.93 20.25 -33.37
CA ALA A 294 -13.25 20.91 -34.59
C ALA A 294 -12.52 20.27 -35.77
N ARG A 295 -11.23 19.92 -35.63
CA ARG A 295 -10.45 19.18 -36.62
C ARG A 295 -11.11 17.84 -36.99
N GLY A 296 -11.52 17.06 -35.97
CA GLY A 296 -12.22 15.79 -36.21
C GLY A 296 -13.52 15.98 -37.02
N SER A 297 -14.33 16.98 -36.65
CA SER A 297 -15.57 17.31 -37.40
C SER A 297 -15.28 17.76 -38.81
N TYR A 298 -14.21 18.53 -39.02
CA TYR A 298 -13.78 18.99 -40.34
C TYR A 298 -13.39 17.82 -41.25
N GLU A 299 -12.62 16.86 -40.78
CA GLU A 299 -12.25 15.67 -41.55
C GLU A 299 -13.49 14.82 -41.95
N ILE A 300 -14.45 14.69 -41.04
CA ILE A 300 -15.71 14.00 -41.30
C ILE A 300 -16.52 14.77 -42.37
N ALA A 301 -16.59 16.09 -42.24
CA ALA A 301 -17.26 16.95 -43.27
C ALA A 301 -16.66 16.76 -44.64
N ARG A 302 -15.31 16.78 -44.77
CA ARG A 302 -14.60 16.52 -46.02
C ARG A 302 -14.88 15.13 -46.59
N TYR A 303 -14.97 14.13 -45.74
CA TYR A 303 -15.33 12.78 -46.20
C TYR A 303 -16.71 12.73 -46.84
N TYR A 304 -17.74 13.39 -46.22
CA TYR A 304 -19.09 13.48 -46.80
C TYR A 304 -19.10 14.33 -48.08
N GLU A 305 -18.37 15.43 -48.16
CA GLU A 305 -18.25 16.27 -49.32
C GLU A 305 -17.67 15.52 -50.53
N LYS A 306 -16.58 14.76 -50.33
CA LYS A 306 -15.98 13.93 -51.41
C LYS A 306 -16.98 12.90 -51.96
N ARG A 307 -17.93 12.47 -51.17
CA ARG A 307 -18.97 11.53 -51.58
C ARG A 307 -20.25 12.20 -52.08
N ARG A 308 -20.22 13.52 -52.25
CA ARG A 308 -21.36 14.34 -52.66
C ARG A 308 -22.58 14.22 -51.74
N LYS A 309 -22.37 13.86 -50.47
CA LYS A 309 -23.40 13.82 -49.44
C LYS A 309 -23.49 15.19 -48.76
N TRP A 310 -24.03 16.16 -49.51
CA TRP A 310 -23.98 17.59 -49.19
C TRP A 310 -24.59 17.92 -47.81
N GLU A 311 -25.72 17.33 -47.47
CA GLU A 311 -26.37 17.60 -46.20
C GLU A 311 -25.50 17.13 -45.03
N GLY A 312 -24.93 15.91 -45.10
CA GLY A 312 -23.98 15.43 -44.08
C GLY A 312 -22.75 16.34 -43.98
N ALA A 313 -22.19 16.78 -45.12
CA ALA A 313 -21.05 17.70 -45.09
C ALA A 313 -21.39 19.02 -44.38
N LYS A 314 -22.54 19.63 -44.68
CA LYS A 314 -23.01 20.86 -44.03
C LYS A 314 -23.16 20.69 -42.51
N ILE A 315 -23.76 19.59 -42.04
CA ILE A 315 -23.92 19.30 -40.61
C ILE A 315 -22.57 19.35 -39.93
N TYR A 316 -21.57 18.62 -40.42
CA TYR A 316 -20.25 18.55 -39.80
C TYR A 316 -19.41 19.85 -39.99
N TYR A 317 -19.57 20.59 -41.10
CA TYR A 317 -18.96 21.91 -41.19
C TYR A 317 -19.56 22.92 -40.21
N ASN A 318 -20.87 22.89 -39.99
CA ASN A 318 -21.50 23.70 -38.93
C ASN A 318 -21.03 23.27 -37.54
N ASP A 319 -20.79 21.97 -37.28
CA ASP A 319 -20.24 21.50 -36.04
C ASP A 319 -18.81 22.03 -35.77
N VAL A 320 -17.97 22.20 -36.81
CA VAL A 320 -16.67 22.90 -36.72
C VAL A 320 -16.87 24.32 -36.20
N LEU A 321 -17.83 25.06 -36.79
CA LEU A 321 -18.11 26.44 -36.40
C LEU A 321 -18.63 26.55 -34.94
N ALA A 322 -19.39 25.56 -34.52
CA ALA A 322 -19.91 25.52 -33.15
C ALA A 322 -18.80 25.21 -32.12
N LYS A 323 -17.85 24.32 -32.45
CA LYS A 323 -16.78 23.87 -31.54
C LYS A 323 -15.66 24.89 -31.40
N ASP A 324 -15.19 25.44 -32.50
CA ASP A 324 -14.10 26.44 -32.51
C ASP A 324 -14.29 27.47 -33.63
N PRO A 325 -15.10 28.52 -33.38
CA PRO A 325 -15.44 29.50 -34.40
C PRO A 325 -14.27 30.38 -34.90
N ASN A 326 -13.17 30.37 -34.11
CA ASN A 326 -12.00 31.23 -34.37
C ASN A 326 -10.82 30.45 -35.00
N SER A 327 -10.98 29.17 -35.27
CA SER A 327 -9.92 28.38 -35.89
C SER A 327 -9.81 28.64 -37.37
N SER A 328 -8.63 28.38 -37.95
CA SER A 328 -8.43 28.44 -39.41
C SER A 328 -9.35 27.47 -40.16
N MET A 329 -9.72 26.35 -39.53
CA MET A 329 -10.67 25.38 -40.07
C MET A 329 -12.09 25.91 -40.13
N ALA A 330 -12.48 26.79 -39.18
CA ALA A 330 -13.80 27.43 -39.21
C ALA A 330 -13.97 28.36 -40.41
N GLU A 331 -12.93 29.08 -40.78
CA GLU A 331 -12.97 29.94 -41.96
C GLU A 331 -13.15 29.13 -43.26
N ASP A 332 -12.37 28.05 -43.42
CA ASP A 332 -12.53 27.14 -44.56
C ASP A 332 -13.91 26.44 -44.56
N ALA A 333 -14.41 26.05 -43.36
CA ALA A 333 -15.73 25.45 -43.25
C ALA A 333 -16.87 26.38 -43.71
N ARG A 334 -16.80 27.70 -43.40
CA ARG A 334 -17.76 28.69 -43.92
C ARG A 334 -17.74 28.74 -45.44
N GLN A 335 -16.54 28.84 -46.03
CA GLN A 335 -16.38 28.88 -47.50
C GLN A 335 -16.92 27.60 -48.17
N ARG A 336 -16.71 26.43 -47.55
CA ARG A 336 -17.24 25.15 -48.03
C ARG A 336 -18.75 25.08 -47.99
N ILE A 337 -19.36 25.53 -46.88
CA ILE A 337 -20.83 25.60 -46.72
C ILE A 337 -21.43 26.45 -47.85
N ASP A 338 -20.86 27.64 -48.12
CA ASP A 338 -21.34 28.52 -49.17
C ASP A 338 -21.18 27.90 -50.58
N ALA A 339 -20.04 27.26 -50.84
CA ALA A 339 -19.82 26.57 -52.12
C ALA A 339 -20.83 25.41 -52.34
N ILE A 340 -21.11 24.62 -51.28
CA ILE A 340 -22.11 23.55 -51.37
C ILE A 340 -23.50 24.13 -51.61
N ALA A 341 -23.87 25.23 -50.93
CA ALA A 341 -25.16 25.88 -51.13
C ALA A 341 -25.36 26.40 -52.57
N GLN A 342 -24.29 26.91 -53.20
CA GLN A 342 -24.31 27.33 -54.60
C GLN A 342 -24.45 26.16 -55.58
N GLN A 343 -23.81 25.00 -55.27
CA GLN A 343 -23.93 23.80 -56.12
C GLN A 343 -25.30 23.16 -56.06
N GLN A 344 -26.01 23.25 -54.95
CA GLN A 344 -27.37 22.73 -54.81
C GLN A 344 -28.46 23.60 -55.47
N LYS A 345 -28.14 24.85 -55.81
CA LYS A 345 -29.04 25.77 -56.51
C LYS A 345 -28.96 25.63 -58.05
N LYS A 346 -27.94 24.96 -58.55
CA LYS A 346 -27.77 24.62 -59.98
C LYS A 346 -28.35 23.27 -60.30
#